data_12511da0f01c8379d738b0be25a475ca
#
_entry.id   12511da0f01c8379d738b0be25a475ca
#
_cell.length_a   1.000
_cell.length_b   1.000
_cell.length_c   1.000
_cell.angle_alpha   90.00
_cell.angle_beta   90.00
_cell.angle_gamma   90.00
#
_symmetry.space_group_name_H-M   'P 1'
#
loop_
_entity.id
_entity.type
_entity.pdbx_description
1 polymer ?
#
loop_
_entity_poly.entity_id
_entity_poly.type
_entity_poly.pdbx_seq_one_letter_code
_entity_poly.pdbx_strand_id
1 'polypeptide(L)'
;MINIENLTLDFVKEDKIYYYQGESYEHIEDIALKYFSDKGYKGLFSQNSYWWNLFSFLFWDEIFDVIYLARPTSNGINVSFYPDRPFYSDMPYDLFQQEDFFCNRVNKIKQKVNIIQEDGIESVLTFNYGKVEKLYNTFSDFLPKNSLFRLIHYRGEYSLEELLVITKYVKTKDILEVLLYFMNNIAENRSGFPDIMIWNDYELKFLEVKGPSDSIKKHQLDHLKLLSDSNINTGVLALNHTEKKLINLEKKISETNNTPFEHTDYSYFFKKIERSYKLNNYHTRFLENLKYSNYRRKSKSKISLIKIFFWISFLPFKILFWIAKLLYEALKKKK
;
A
#
# COMPACT_ATOMS: atom_id res chain seq x y z
N MET A 1 11.73 -18.74 7.85
CA MET A 1 10.94 -19.67 8.71
C MET A 1 10.23 -18.87 9.77
N ILE A 2 8.93 -19.09 9.97
CA ILE A 2 8.11 -18.44 11.01
C ILE A 2 8.51 -19.01 12.37
N ASN A 3 8.88 -18.14 13.29
CA ASN A 3 9.29 -18.50 14.66
C ASN A 3 8.13 -18.34 15.64
N ILE A 4 8.19 -19.06 16.76
CA ILE A 4 7.25 -18.87 17.89
C ILE A 4 8.07 -18.45 19.12
N GLU A 5 7.64 -17.38 19.75
CA GLU A 5 8.13 -16.95 21.04
C GLU A 5 6.96 -17.03 22.04
N ASN A 6 7.07 -17.87 23.07
CA ASN A 6 6.07 -17.98 24.13
C ASN A 6 6.57 -17.27 25.37
N LEU A 7 5.82 -16.29 25.81
CA LEU A 7 6.15 -15.51 27.00
C LEU A 7 5.06 -15.66 28.07
N THR A 8 5.47 -15.85 29.28
CA THR A 8 4.60 -15.74 30.45
C THR A 8 4.85 -14.40 31.11
N LEU A 9 3.88 -13.50 31.05
CA LEU A 9 3.93 -12.17 31.64
C LEU A 9 2.86 -12.06 32.71
N ASP A 10 3.20 -11.35 33.81
CA ASP A 10 2.25 -11.08 34.88
C ASP A 10 1.38 -9.87 34.52
N PHE A 11 0.30 -10.13 33.80
CA PHE A 11 -0.72 -9.13 33.49
C PHE A 11 -2.13 -9.62 33.81
N VAL A 12 -3.00 -8.69 34.20
CA VAL A 12 -4.41 -8.96 34.52
C VAL A 12 -5.27 -8.22 33.49
N LYS A 13 -6.38 -8.82 33.09
CA LYS A 13 -7.38 -8.19 32.22
C LYS A 13 -8.68 -7.98 32.99
N GLU A 14 -9.07 -6.72 33.16
CA GLU A 14 -10.32 -6.31 33.77
C GLU A 14 -11.08 -5.36 32.81
N ASP A 15 -12.37 -5.61 32.58
CA ASP A 15 -13.25 -4.75 31.77
C ASP A 15 -12.64 -4.29 30.43
N LYS A 16 -11.92 -5.18 29.72
CA LYS A 16 -11.20 -4.93 28.47
C LYS A 16 -9.90 -4.13 28.59
N ILE A 17 -9.50 -3.75 29.80
CA ILE A 17 -8.21 -3.08 30.06
C ILE A 17 -7.23 -4.14 30.58
N TYR A 18 -6.01 -4.05 30.10
CA TYR A 18 -4.89 -4.88 30.57
C TYR A 18 -4.05 -4.07 31.58
N TYR A 19 -3.66 -4.68 32.68
CA TYR A 19 -2.77 -4.09 33.68
C TYR A 19 -1.45 -4.86 33.70
N TYR A 20 -0.37 -4.18 33.42
CA TYR A 20 0.97 -4.75 33.36
C TYR A 20 1.97 -3.78 33.98
N GLN A 21 2.79 -4.25 34.93
CA GLN A 21 3.80 -3.44 35.64
C GLN A 21 3.24 -2.16 36.31
N GLY A 22 1.98 -2.18 36.75
CA GLY A 22 1.33 -1.02 37.37
C GLY A 22 0.73 0.01 36.40
N GLU A 23 0.83 -0.22 35.09
CA GLU A 23 0.26 0.61 34.07
C GLU A 23 -0.95 -0.08 33.41
N SER A 24 -1.85 0.71 32.81
CA SER A 24 -3.04 0.21 32.10
C SER A 24 -2.89 0.36 30.59
N TYR A 25 -3.34 -0.66 29.84
CA TYR A 25 -3.23 -0.74 28.40
C TYR A 25 -4.55 -1.18 27.76
N GLU A 26 -4.90 -0.63 26.61
CA GLU A 26 -6.14 -1.00 25.90
C GLU A 26 -5.96 -2.28 25.07
N HIS A 27 -4.74 -2.53 24.57
CA HIS A 27 -4.44 -3.65 23.72
C HIS A 27 -3.31 -4.52 24.28
N ILE A 28 -3.35 -5.81 23.97
CA ILE A 28 -2.30 -6.75 24.39
C ILE A 28 -0.99 -6.48 23.65
N GLU A 29 -1.07 -5.90 22.47
CA GLU A 29 0.06 -5.47 21.65
C GLU A 29 0.86 -4.36 22.33
N ASP A 30 0.20 -3.49 23.13
CA ASP A 30 0.88 -2.46 23.96
C ASP A 30 1.78 -3.11 24.99
N ILE A 31 1.29 -4.20 25.63
CA ILE A 31 2.10 -4.97 26.60
C ILE A 31 3.31 -5.59 25.92
N ALA A 32 3.11 -6.13 24.70
CA ALA A 32 4.21 -6.68 23.92
C ALA A 32 5.26 -5.61 23.60
N LEU A 33 4.82 -4.42 23.14
CA LEU A 33 5.73 -3.30 22.87
C LEU A 33 6.47 -2.84 24.13
N LYS A 34 5.78 -2.74 25.27
CA LYS A 34 6.39 -2.40 26.56
C LYS A 34 7.46 -3.42 26.96
N TYR A 35 7.14 -4.71 26.88
CA TYR A 35 8.07 -5.80 27.17
C TYR A 35 9.36 -5.71 26.33
N PHE A 36 9.23 -5.48 25.04
CA PHE A 36 10.38 -5.32 24.15
C PHE A 36 11.14 -4.01 24.38
N SER A 37 10.43 -2.92 24.72
CA SER A 37 11.05 -1.67 25.11
C SER A 37 11.95 -1.82 26.33
N ASP A 38 11.50 -2.57 27.35
CA ASP A 38 12.29 -2.87 28.55
C ASP A 38 13.55 -3.72 28.26
N LYS A 39 13.56 -4.41 27.10
CA LYS A 39 14.71 -5.16 26.57
C LYS A 39 15.58 -4.37 25.60
N GLY A 40 15.33 -3.07 25.44
CA GLY A 40 16.12 -2.19 24.59
C GLY A 40 15.73 -2.19 23.11
N TYR A 41 14.58 -2.76 22.76
CA TYR A 41 14.03 -2.62 21.41
C TYR A 41 13.21 -1.34 21.30
N LYS A 42 13.24 -0.73 20.12
CA LYS A 42 12.20 0.19 19.66
C LYS A 42 11.09 -0.62 19.01
N GLY A 43 9.88 -0.09 19.00
CA GLY A 43 8.76 -0.80 18.39
C GLY A 43 7.61 0.12 18.01
N LEU A 44 6.77 -0.35 17.10
CA LEU A 44 5.56 0.34 16.68
C LEU A 44 4.48 -0.69 16.28
N PHE A 45 3.23 -0.22 16.26
CA PHE A 45 2.15 -0.98 15.64
C PHE A 45 2.36 -1.01 14.13
N SER A 46 2.36 -2.20 13.54
CA SER A 46 2.53 -2.37 12.09
C SER A 46 1.30 -2.94 11.41
N GLN A 47 0.31 -3.38 12.18
CA GLN A 47 -0.87 -4.08 11.71
C GLN A 47 -1.53 -3.35 10.54
N ASN A 48 -1.51 -3.95 9.36
CA ASN A 48 -2.12 -3.49 8.12
C ASN A 48 -1.70 -2.09 7.62
N SER A 49 -1.16 -1.22 8.49
CA SER A 49 -0.87 0.17 8.16
C SER A 49 0.55 0.40 7.67
N TYR A 50 1.54 -0.29 8.20
CA TYR A 50 2.94 -0.10 7.82
C TYR A 50 3.20 -0.43 6.34
N TRP A 51 2.79 -1.63 5.90
CA TRP A 51 2.91 -2.07 4.51
C TRP A 51 2.04 -1.25 3.55
N TRP A 52 0.86 -0.83 4.01
CA TRP A 52 0.01 0.09 3.28
C TRP A 52 0.68 1.44 3.04
N ASN A 53 1.38 1.98 4.04
CA ASN A 53 2.11 3.25 3.90
C ASN A 53 3.32 3.10 2.99
N LEU A 54 4.13 2.05 3.14
CA LEU A 54 5.24 1.77 2.23
C LEU A 54 4.74 1.69 0.78
N PHE A 55 3.69 0.93 0.52
CA PHE A 55 3.06 0.85 -0.79
C PHE A 55 2.62 2.24 -1.28
N SER A 56 1.89 2.97 -0.46
CA SER A 56 1.29 4.24 -0.84
C SER A 56 2.33 5.29 -1.19
N PHE A 57 3.41 5.41 -0.42
CA PHE A 57 4.46 6.38 -0.70
C PHE A 57 5.37 5.93 -1.86
N LEU A 58 5.72 4.66 -1.95
CA LEU A 58 6.60 4.18 -3.04
C LEU A 58 5.91 4.22 -4.40
N PHE A 59 4.60 3.93 -4.44
CA PHE A 59 3.82 3.84 -5.68
C PHE A 59 2.77 4.97 -5.81
N TRP A 60 3.03 6.13 -5.23
CA TRP A 60 2.12 7.27 -5.21
C TRP A 60 1.61 7.67 -6.58
N ASP A 61 2.50 7.81 -7.54
CA ASP A 61 2.16 8.26 -8.89
C ASP A 61 1.38 7.19 -9.67
N GLU A 62 1.61 5.92 -9.37
CA GLU A 62 0.89 4.78 -9.93
C GLU A 62 -0.52 4.67 -9.34
N ILE A 63 -0.69 4.96 -8.05
CA ILE A 63 -2.01 4.97 -7.39
C ILE A 63 -2.88 6.08 -7.98
N PHE A 64 -2.36 7.29 -8.04
CA PHE A 64 -3.10 8.48 -8.48
C PHE A 64 -2.94 8.78 -9.96
N ASP A 65 -2.75 7.76 -10.80
CA ASP A 65 -2.76 7.92 -12.24
C ASP A 65 -4.15 8.39 -12.71
N VAL A 66 -4.18 9.55 -13.33
CA VAL A 66 -5.42 10.24 -13.78
C VAL A 66 -6.33 9.36 -14.63
N ILE A 67 -5.75 8.44 -15.42
CA ILE A 67 -6.52 7.53 -16.28
C ILE A 67 -7.48 6.65 -15.47
N TYR A 68 -7.10 6.26 -14.26
CA TYR A 68 -7.86 5.35 -13.41
C TYR A 68 -8.75 6.05 -12.37
N LEU A 69 -8.77 7.38 -12.36
CA LEU A 69 -9.73 8.16 -11.57
C LEU A 69 -11.09 8.29 -12.26
N ALA A 70 -11.17 7.96 -13.55
CA ALA A 70 -12.41 7.97 -14.31
C ALA A 70 -13.24 6.71 -14.01
N ARG A 71 -14.51 6.87 -13.60
CA ARG A 71 -15.43 5.75 -13.37
C ARG A 71 -16.24 5.45 -14.64
N PRO A 72 -16.15 4.24 -15.22
CA PRO A 72 -17.07 3.81 -16.22
C PRO A 72 -18.48 3.65 -15.61
N THR A 73 -19.48 4.23 -16.25
CA THR A 73 -20.89 4.08 -15.91
C THR A 73 -21.66 3.55 -17.11
N SER A 74 -22.86 3.00 -16.90
CA SER A 74 -23.76 2.57 -17.99
C SER A 74 -24.06 3.68 -19.02
N ASN A 75 -23.93 4.95 -18.62
CA ASN A 75 -24.17 6.13 -19.46
C ASN A 75 -22.90 6.77 -20.02
N GLY A 76 -21.75 6.11 -19.90
CA GLY A 76 -20.44 6.61 -20.33
C GLY A 76 -19.46 6.76 -19.17
N ILE A 77 -18.40 7.54 -19.37
CA ILE A 77 -17.38 7.75 -18.33
C ILE A 77 -17.79 8.96 -17.51
N ASN A 78 -18.03 8.72 -16.22
CA ASN A 78 -18.23 9.80 -15.27
C ASN A 78 -16.86 10.15 -14.66
N VAL A 79 -16.28 11.23 -15.11
CA VAL A 79 -15.10 11.82 -14.49
C VAL A 79 -15.63 12.83 -13.48
N SER A 80 -15.61 12.47 -12.21
CA SER A 80 -15.95 13.40 -11.14
C SER A 80 -14.79 14.38 -10.95
N PHE A 81 -14.62 15.30 -11.88
CA PHE A 81 -13.76 16.45 -11.69
C PHE A 81 -14.54 17.46 -10.84
N TYR A 82 -14.12 17.64 -9.62
CA TYR A 82 -14.45 18.81 -8.86
C TYR A 82 -13.39 19.88 -9.19
N PRO A 83 -13.74 20.97 -9.89
CA PRO A 83 -12.76 21.97 -10.33
C PRO A 83 -12.00 22.66 -9.19
N ASP A 84 -12.57 22.61 -7.99
CA ASP A 84 -12.09 23.17 -6.74
C ASP A 84 -11.31 22.19 -5.86
N ARG A 85 -11.13 20.93 -6.32
CA ARG A 85 -10.43 19.89 -5.55
C ARG A 85 -9.29 19.28 -6.33
N PRO A 86 -8.15 19.01 -5.67
CA PRO A 86 -7.07 18.27 -6.30
C PRO A 86 -7.54 16.86 -6.65
N PHE A 87 -7.10 16.33 -7.79
CA PHE A 87 -7.49 14.97 -8.23
C PHE A 87 -7.07 13.85 -7.25
N TYR A 88 -6.12 14.10 -6.37
CA TYR A 88 -5.75 13.21 -5.26
C TYR A 88 -6.86 13.02 -4.21
N SER A 89 -7.93 13.81 -4.26
CA SER A 89 -9.08 13.65 -3.38
C SER A 89 -9.88 12.37 -3.67
N ASP A 90 -9.74 11.83 -4.87
CA ASP A 90 -10.52 10.70 -5.32
C ASP A 90 -9.72 9.40 -5.26
N MET A 91 -10.35 8.34 -4.75
CA MET A 91 -9.79 7.01 -4.75
C MET A 91 -9.90 6.41 -6.15
N PRO A 92 -8.82 5.78 -6.68
CA PRO A 92 -8.94 5.02 -7.92
C PRO A 92 -10.04 3.96 -7.82
N TYR A 93 -10.91 3.88 -8.81
CA TYR A 93 -12.07 2.99 -8.77
C TYR A 93 -11.68 1.50 -8.73
N ASP A 94 -10.51 1.16 -9.26
CA ASP A 94 -10.00 -0.20 -9.35
C ASP A 94 -9.11 -0.61 -8.16
N LEU A 95 -8.81 0.31 -7.22
CA LEU A 95 -7.87 0.06 -6.13
C LEU A 95 -8.21 -1.17 -5.29
N PHE A 96 -9.49 -1.42 -5.08
CA PHE A 96 -9.99 -2.55 -4.29
C PHE A 96 -10.72 -3.60 -5.13
N GLN A 97 -10.49 -3.62 -6.45
CA GLN A 97 -11.11 -4.59 -7.35
C GLN A 97 -10.12 -5.68 -7.73
N GLN A 98 -10.01 -6.71 -6.87
CA GLN A 98 -9.16 -7.88 -7.11
C GLN A 98 -7.81 -7.54 -7.76
N GLU A 99 -7.51 -8.14 -8.91
CA GLU A 99 -6.27 -7.95 -9.66
C GLU A 99 -6.25 -6.70 -10.55
N ASP A 100 -7.36 -6.00 -10.69
CA ASP A 100 -7.51 -4.90 -11.68
C ASP A 100 -6.52 -3.77 -11.45
N PHE A 101 -6.27 -3.39 -10.20
CA PHE A 101 -5.31 -2.34 -9.87
C PHE A 101 -3.93 -2.62 -10.46
N PHE A 102 -3.43 -3.83 -10.21
CA PHE A 102 -2.11 -4.23 -10.67
C PHE A 102 -2.09 -4.44 -12.17
N CYS A 103 -3.05 -5.17 -12.73
CA CYS A 103 -3.14 -5.48 -14.16
C CYS A 103 -3.20 -4.20 -15.01
N ASN A 104 -3.97 -3.22 -14.57
CA ASN A 104 -4.11 -1.94 -15.27
C ASN A 104 -2.81 -1.13 -15.30
N ARG A 105 -1.91 -1.31 -14.33
CA ARG A 105 -0.68 -0.52 -14.14
C ARG A 105 0.61 -1.31 -14.28
N VAL A 106 0.55 -2.56 -14.74
CA VAL A 106 1.69 -3.48 -14.74
C VAL A 106 2.97 -2.88 -15.33
N ASN A 107 2.88 -2.17 -16.45
CA ASN A 107 4.05 -1.55 -17.09
C ASN A 107 4.62 -0.40 -16.25
N LYS A 108 3.75 0.44 -15.64
CA LYS A 108 4.17 1.55 -14.77
C LYS A 108 4.77 1.04 -13.46
N ILE A 109 4.15 0.03 -12.88
CA ILE A 109 4.68 -0.64 -11.68
C ILE A 109 6.03 -1.26 -11.97
N LYS A 110 6.20 -1.93 -13.13
CA LYS A 110 7.49 -2.48 -13.55
C LYS A 110 8.57 -1.41 -13.70
N GLN A 111 8.23 -0.28 -14.34
CA GLN A 111 9.14 0.87 -14.43
C GLN A 111 9.50 1.43 -13.07
N LYS A 112 8.52 1.59 -12.16
CA LYS A 112 8.76 2.04 -10.79
C LYS A 112 9.64 1.08 -10.01
N VAL A 113 9.42 -0.23 -10.13
CA VAL A 113 10.28 -1.25 -9.51
C VAL A 113 11.73 -1.13 -9.98
N ASN A 114 11.97 -0.91 -11.28
CA ASN A 114 13.31 -0.68 -11.80
C ASN A 114 13.95 0.58 -11.19
N ILE A 115 13.21 1.69 -11.13
CA ILE A 115 13.68 2.94 -10.49
C ILE A 115 14.03 2.68 -9.01
N ILE A 116 13.17 1.97 -8.26
CA ILE A 116 13.44 1.66 -6.86
C ILE A 116 14.68 0.75 -6.72
N GLN A 117 14.92 -0.14 -7.67
CA GLN A 117 16.13 -0.98 -7.66
C GLN A 117 17.40 -0.21 -7.99
N GLU A 118 17.32 0.77 -8.89
CA GLU A 118 18.45 1.62 -9.30
C GLU A 118 18.78 2.69 -8.26
N ASP A 119 17.76 3.43 -7.80
CA ASP A 119 17.92 4.58 -6.91
C ASP A 119 17.87 4.22 -5.42
N GLY A 120 17.36 3.02 -5.08
CA GLY A 120 17.11 2.56 -3.72
C GLY A 120 15.74 3.01 -3.18
N ILE A 121 15.17 2.16 -2.29
CA ILE A 121 13.90 2.45 -1.61
C ILE A 121 13.98 3.77 -0.84
N GLU A 122 15.08 4.02 -0.14
CA GLU A 122 15.27 5.19 0.71
C GLU A 122 15.12 6.49 -0.08
N SER A 123 15.76 6.57 -1.25
CA SER A 123 15.70 7.74 -2.13
C SER A 123 14.27 8.00 -2.63
N VAL A 124 13.62 6.96 -3.15
CA VAL A 124 12.26 7.08 -3.70
C VAL A 124 11.24 7.39 -2.60
N LEU A 125 11.35 6.72 -1.45
CA LEU A 125 10.47 6.94 -0.31
C LEU A 125 10.60 8.36 0.25
N THR A 126 11.83 8.84 0.46
CA THR A 126 12.10 10.20 0.96
C THR A 126 11.54 11.26 0.01
N PHE A 127 11.79 11.09 -1.30
CA PHE A 127 11.27 12.03 -2.30
C PHE A 127 9.73 12.08 -2.30
N ASN A 128 9.08 10.92 -2.32
CA ASN A 128 7.63 10.86 -2.36
C ASN A 128 6.99 11.29 -1.04
N TYR A 129 7.59 10.95 0.11
CA TYR A 129 7.11 11.39 1.42
C TYR A 129 7.06 12.93 1.50
N GLY A 130 8.15 13.60 1.18
CA GLY A 130 8.18 15.07 1.16
C GLY A 130 7.23 15.71 0.14
N LYS A 131 7.03 15.06 -1.03
CA LYS A 131 6.03 15.47 -2.02
C LYS A 131 4.61 15.38 -1.47
N VAL A 132 4.26 14.25 -0.83
CA VAL A 132 2.92 14.00 -0.28
C VAL A 132 2.64 14.92 0.89
N GLU A 133 3.60 15.12 1.79
CA GLU A 133 3.48 16.05 2.91
C GLU A 133 3.21 17.48 2.43
N LYS A 134 3.97 17.94 1.44
CA LYS A 134 3.75 19.24 0.83
C LYS A 134 2.36 19.39 0.21
N LEU A 135 1.89 18.36 -0.50
CA LEU A 135 0.56 18.32 -1.09
C LEU A 135 -0.53 18.35 0.00
N TYR A 136 -0.34 17.58 1.07
CA TYR A 136 -1.25 17.56 2.20
C TYR A 136 -1.37 18.94 2.86
N ASN A 137 -0.25 19.57 3.18
CA ASN A 137 -0.21 20.89 3.79
C ASN A 137 -0.86 21.97 2.90
N THR A 138 -0.81 21.77 1.58
CA THR A 138 -1.43 22.73 0.63
C THR A 138 -2.94 22.53 0.50
N PHE A 139 -3.43 21.30 0.59
CA PHE A 139 -4.80 20.94 0.20
C PHE A 139 -5.63 20.29 1.30
N SER A 140 -5.14 20.19 2.54
CA SER A 140 -5.82 19.49 3.64
C SER A 140 -7.27 19.96 3.87
N ASP A 141 -7.52 21.26 3.72
CA ASP A 141 -8.85 21.86 3.95
C ASP A 141 -9.88 21.46 2.88
N PHE A 142 -9.41 21.08 1.70
CA PHE A 142 -10.25 20.71 0.55
C PHE A 142 -10.45 19.18 0.41
N LEU A 143 -9.72 18.39 1.18
CA LEU A 143 -9.79 16.93 1.07
C LEU A 143 -10.99 16.36 1.82
N PRO A 144 -11.80 15.48 1.20
CA PRO A 144 -12.84 14.77 1.90
C PRO A 144 -12.27 13.96 3.08
N LYS A 145 -13.00 13.86 4.20
CA LYS A 145 -12.55 13.11 5.39
C LYS A 145 -12.16 11.65 5.08
N ASN A 146 -12.78 11.05 4.06
CA ASN A 146 -12.55 9.66 3.63
C ASN A 146 -11.72 9.56 2.35
N SER A 147 -11.00 10.62 1.95
CA SER A 147 -10.12 10.53 0.78
C SER A 147 -8.98 9.56 1.07
N LEU A 148 -8.52 8.84 0.03
CA LEU A 148 -7.35 7.96 0.17
C LEU A 148 -6.12 8.76 0.62
N PHE A 149 -5.99 9.99 0.16
CA PHE A 149 -4.93 10.90 0.56
C PHE A 149 -4.93 11.16 2.08
N ARG A 150 -6.11 11.42 2.69
CA ARG A 150 -6.25 11.52 4.14
C ARG A 150 -6.00 10.18 4.84
N LEU A 151 -6.50 9.08 4.26
CA LEU A 151 -6.29 7.75 4.85
C LEU A 151 -4.82 7.38 4.93
N ILE A 152 -4.02 7.73 3.92
CA ILE A 152 -2.57 7.52 3.92
C ILE A 152 -1.92 8.40 4.99
N HIS A 153 -2.30 9.68 5.06
CA HIS A 153 -1.70 10.63 5.99
C HIS A 153 -2.15 10.43 7.44
N TYR A 154 -3.41 10.04 7.70
CA TYR A 154 -3.95 9.89 9.06
C TYR A 154 -3.81 8.49 9.65
N ARG A 155 -3.85 7.44 8.83
CA ARG A 155 -3.58 6.07 9.32
C ARG A 155 -2.11 5.72 9.31
N GLY A 156 -1.31 6.50 8.63
CA GLY A 156 0.12 6.42 8.62
C GLY A 156 0.68 7.51 9.50
N GLU A 157 0.49 7.40 10.78
CA GLU A 157 1.18 8.23 11.78
C GLU A 157 2.68 7.90 11.84
N TYR A 158 3.23 7.28 10.78
CA TYR A 158 4.64 6.95 10.69
C TYR A 158 5.42 8.14 10.15
N SER A 159 6.43 8.53 10.89
CA SER A 159 7.48 9.41 10.39
C SER A 159 8.26 8.76 9.24
N LEU A 160 8.93 9.57 8.44
CA LEU A 160 9.82 9.06 7.41
C LEU A 160 10.90 8.13 7.99
N GLU A 161 11.42 8.47 9.18
CA GLU A 161 12.42 7.65 9.87
C GLU A 161 11.88 6.26 10.20
N GLU A 162 10.66 6.16 10.72
CA GLU A 162 10.01 4.87 11.03
C GLU A 162 9.74 4.04 9.78
N LEU A 163 9.33 4.68 8.68
CA LEU A 163 9.14 3.97 7.40
C LEU A 163 10.47 3.46 6.83
N LEU A 164 11.56 4.21 7.03
CA LEU A 164 12.89 3.82 6.55
C LEU A 164 13.58 2.76 7.42
N VAL A 165 13.09 2.48 8.62
CA VAL A 165 13.72 1.49 9.51
C VAL A 165 13.95 0.15 8.80
N ILE A 166 12.96 -0.33 8.04
CA ILE A 166 13.03 -1.63 7.35
C ILE A 166 14.22 -1.72 6.38
N THR A 167 14.62 -0.61 5.75
CA THR A 167 15.69 -0.60 4.74
C THR A 167 17.08 -0.90 5.33
N LYS A 168 17.25 -0.77 6.65
CA LYS A 168 18.49 -1.07 7.35
C LYS A 168 18.71 -2.59 7.52
N TYR A 169 17.63 -3.38 7.51
CA TYR A 169 17.65 -4.81 7.85
C TYR A 169 17.24 -5.71 6.70
N VAL A 170 16.45 -5.19 5.76
CA VAL A 170 15.84 -5.96 4.67
C VAL A 170 16.30 -5.42 3.31
N LYS A 171 16.65 -6.31 2.41
CA LYS A 171 17.07 -5.93 1.06
C LYS A 171 15.90 -5.35 0.26
N THR A 172 16.19 -4.39 -0.59
CA THR A 172 15.21 -3.75 -1.49
C THR A 172 14.34 -4.78 -2.23
N LYS A 173 14.95 -5.84 -2.78
CA LYS A 173 14.22 -6.87 -3.52
C LYS A 173 13.19 -7.59 -2.66
N ASP A 174 13.52 -7.90 -1.41
CA ASP A 174 12.67 -8.67 -0.50
C ASP A 174 11.46 -7.81 -0.06
N ILE A 175 11.67 -6.51 0.16
CA ILE A 175 10.58 -5.54 0.40
C ILE A 175 9.67 -5.44 -0.83
N LEU A 176 10.25 -5.37 -2.04
CA LEU A 176 9.49 -5.30 -3.29
C LEU A 176 8.64 -6.55 -3.53
N GLU A 177 9.12 -7.74 -3.17
CA GLU A 177 8.34 -8.99 -3.26
C GLU A 177 7.05 -8.90 -2.44
N VAL A 178 7.15 -8.42 -1.19
CA VAL A 178 5.98 -8.23 -0.32
C VAL A 178 5.03 -7.19 -0.89
N LEU A 179 5.53 -6.06 -1.39
CA LEU A 179 4.71 -5.00 -1.97
C LEU A 179 4.02 -5.44 -3.27
N LEU A 180 4.69 -6.23 -4.11
CA LEU A 180 4.09 -6.78 -5.33
C LEU A 180 2.98 -7.79 -5.02
N TYR A 181 3.19 -8.66 -4.02
CA TYR A 181 2.13 -9.53 -3.52
C TYR A 181 0.94 -8.70 -2.99
N PHE A 182 1.22 -7.67 -2.19
CA PHE A 182 0.20 -6.77 -1.67
C PHE A 182 -0.64 -6.14 -2.81
N MET A 183 0.02 -5.62 -3.83
CA MET A 183 -0.62 -4.95 -4.98
C MET A 183 -1.44 -5.89 -5.87
N ASN A 184 -1.11 -7.18 -5.90
CA ASN A 184 -1.82 -8.15 -6.75
C ASN A 184 -3.32 -8.25 -6.41
N ASN A 185 -3.66 -8.14 -5.13
CA ASN A 185 -5.06 -8.08 -4.68
C ASN A 185 -5.14 -7.27 -3.38
N ILE A 186 -5.14 -5.95 -3.51
CA ILE A 186 -5.12 -5.04 -2.36
C ILE A 186 -6.34 -5.28 -1.44
N ALA A 187 -7.49 -5.61 -2.00
CA ALA A 187 -8.71 -5.84 -1.22
C ALA A 187 -8.54 -6.97 -0.20
N GLU A 188 -7.92 -8.07 -0.59
CA GLU A 188 -7.68 -9.24 0.27
C GLU A 188 -6.38 -9.10 1.07
N ASN A 189 -5.31 -8.61 0.43
CA ASN A 189 -3.96 -8.62 1.00
C ASN A 189 -3.68 -7.48 1.98
N ARG A 190 -4.57 -6.48 2.09
CA ARG A 190 -4.39 -5.32 3.00
C ARG A 190 -4.57 -5.65 4.48
N SER A 191 -5.03 -6.85 4.82
CA SER A 191 -5.29 -7.28 6.19
C SER A 191 -4.58 -8.60 6.50
N GLY A 192 -4.08 -8.73 7.72
CA GLY A 192 -3.40 -9.96 8.18
C GLY A 192 -1.88 -9.82 8.30
N PHE A 193 -1.33 -8.67 8.03
CA PHE A 193 0.05 -8.37 8.39
C PHE A 193 0.23 -8.36 9.92
N PRO A 194 1.43 -8.71 10.42
CA PRO A 194 1.71 -8.80 11.85
C PRO A 194 1.40 -7.52 12.62
N ASP A 195 1.02 -7.67 13.87
CA ASP A 195 0.52 -6.61 14.73
C ASP A 195 1.57 -5.55 15.06
N ILE A 196 2.82 -5.98 15.33
CA ILE A 196 3.91 -5.08 15.74
C ILE A 196 5.17 -5.31 14.92
N MET A 197 5.94 -4.24 14.75
CA MET A 197 7.31 -4.25 14.27
C MET A 197 8.22 -3.80 15.42
N ILE A 198 9.26 -4.58 15.71
CA ILE A 198 10.26 -4.24 16.71
C ILE A 198 11.66 -4.28 16.08
N TRP A 199 12.56 -3.45 16.58
CA TRP A 199 13.96 -3.41 16.11
C TRP A 199 14.92 -2.90 17.18
N ASN A 200 16.16 -3.30 17.07
CA ASN A 200 17.30 -2.76 17.81
C ASN A 200 18.48 -2.62 16.84
N ASP A 201 19.69 -2.41 17.32
CA ASP A 201 20.86 -2.23 16.45
C ASP A 201 21.23 -3.47 15.62
N TYR A 202 20.70 -4.65 15.94
CA TYR A 202 21.10 -5.93 15.35
C TYR A 202 20.05 -6.57 14.47
N GLU A 203 18.78 -6.37 14.77
CA GLU A 203 17.68 -7.05 14.10
C GLU A 203 16.39 -6.24 14.04
N LEU A 204 15.55 -6.60 13.07
CA LEU A 204 14.17 -6.16 12.96
C LEU A 204 13.28 -7.39 12.86
N LYS A 205 12.15 -7.40 13.58
CA LYS A 205 11.15 -8.47 13.55
C LYS A 205 9.75 -7.91 13.36
N PHE A 206 8.95 -8.64 12.60
CA PHE A 206 7.49 -8.47 12.55
C PHE A 206 6.84 -9.58 13.36
N LEU A 207 6.03 -9.22 14.36
CA LEU A 207 5.42 -10.18 15.28
C LEU A 207 3.90 -10.07 15.27
N GLU A 208 3.26 -11.20 15.07
CA GLU A 208 1.85 -11.38 15.33
C GLU A 208 1.64 -11.70 16.81
N VAL A 209 0.91 -10.87 17.53
CA VAL A 209 0.70 -11.02 18.98
C VAL A 209 -0.56 -11.84 19.23
N LYS A 210 -0.47 -12.84 20.08
CA LYS A 210 -1.60 -13.70 20.48
C LYS A 210 -1.73 -13.75 21.99
N GLY A 211 -2.85 -13.23 22.49
CA GLY A 211 -3.21 -13.31 23.90
C GLY A 211 -3.67 -14.71 24.32
N PRO A 212 -3.93 -14.92 25.62
CA PRO A 212 -4.23 -16.24 26.18
C PRO A 212 -5.41 -16.98 25.54
N SER A 213 -6.38 -16.23 24.99
CA SER A 213 -7.59 -16.80 24.35
C SER A 213 -7.53 -16.80 22.83
N ASP A 214 -6.55 -16.14 22.23
CA ASP A 214 -6.52 -15.89 20.79
C ASP A 214 -6.09 -17.11 19.99
N SER A 215 -6.49 -17.12 18.74
CA SER A 215 -6.08 -18.13 17.77
C SER A 215 -5.59 -17.43 16.49
N ILE A 216 -4.57 -18.01 15.86
CA ILE A 216 -4.07 -17.51 14.60
C ILE A 216 -5.00 -17.89 13.47
N LYS A 217 -5.31 -16.95 12.57
CA LYS A 217 -6.15 -17.14 11.39
C LYS A 217 -5.28 -17.48 10.17
N LYS A 218 -5.90 -18.11 9.17
CA LYS A 218 -5.20 -18.55 7.96
C LYS A 218 -4.52 -17.36 7.25
N HIS A 219 -5.21 -16.26 7.00
CA HIS A 219 -4.63 -15.11 6.31
C HIS A 219 -3.45 -14.47 7.05
N GLN A 220 -3.40 -14.55 8.40
CA GLN A 220 -2.26 -14.12 9.20
C GLN A 220 -1.07 -15.05 8.96
N LEU A 221 -1.31 -16.37 8.93
CA LEU A 221 -0.27 -17.36 8.59
C LEU A 221 0.26 -17.15 7.17
N ASP A 222 -0.61 -16.85 6.21
CA ASP A 222 -0.24 -16.60 4.81
C ASP A 222 0.69 -15.36 4.72
N HIS A 223 0.41 -14.29 5.47
CA HIS A 223 1.29 -13.10 5.50
C HIS A 223 2.60 -13.34 6.25
N LEU A 224 2.56 -14.07 7.38
CA LEU A 224 3.80 -14.48 8.06
C LEU A 224 4.68 -15.34 7.15
N LYS A 225 4.07 -16.24 6.39
CA LYS A 225 4.78 -17.07 5.41
C LYS A 225 5.39 -16.22 4.29
N LEU A 226 4.62 -15.28 3.72
CA LEU A 226 5.11 -14.31 2.74
C LEU A 226 6.36 -13.58 3.25
N LEU A 227 6.28 -12.97 4.44
CA LEU A 227 7.40 -12.24 5.03
C LEU A 227 8.61 -13.14 5.23
N SER A 228 8.39 -14.33 5.79
CA SER A 228 9.46 -15.32 6.00
C SER A 228 10.15 -15.74 4.71
N ASP A 229 9.38 -16.00 3.65
CA ASP A 229 9.92 -16.41 2.35
C ASP A 229 10.62 -15.26 1.61
N SER A 230 10.22 -14.02 1.91
CA SER A 230 10.92 -12.80 1.47
C SER A 230 12.08 -12.40 2.40
N ASN A 231 12.66 -13.35 3.15
CA ASN A 231 13.79 -13.15 4.07
C ASN A 231 13.58 -12.06 5.12
N ILE A 232 12.34 -11.80 5.51
CA ILE A 232 11.99 -10.86 6.57
C ILE A 232 11.76 -11.65 7.85
N ASN A 233 12.48 -11.27 8.92
CA ASN A 233 12.35 -11.96 10.21
C ASN A 233 10.93 -11.72 10.76
N THR A 234 10.22 -12.81 11.00
CA THR A 234 8.84 -12.77 11.44
C THR A 234 8.48 -13.93 12.33
N GLY A 235 7.48 -13.75 13.18
CA GLY A 235 7.06 -14.78 14.10
C GLY A 235 5.73 -14.50 14.76
N VAL A 236 5.36 -15.41 15.67
CA VAL A 236 4.20 -15.27 16.54
C VAL A 236 4.68 -15.14 17.98
N LEU A 237 4.22 -14.08 18.64
CA LEU A 237 4.41 -13.85 20.05
C LEU A 237 3.17 -14.35 20.81
N ALA A 238 3.27 -15.50 21.42
CA ALA A 238 2.22 -16.08 22.27
C ALA A 238 2.38 -15.60 23.71
N LEU A 239 1.40 -14.87 24.24
CA LEU A 239 1.40 -14.37 25.61
C LEU A 239 0.47 -15.21 26.47
N ASN A 240 1.02 -15.79 27.54
CA ASN A 240 0.28 -16.60 28.53
C ASN A 240 -0.57 -17.72 27.92
N HIS A 241 -0.07 -18.35 26.84
CA HIS A 241 -0.74 -19.49 26.25
C HIS A 241 -0.62 -20.73 27.12
N THR A 242 -1.70 -21.49 27.24
CA THR A 242 -1.65 -22.82 27.84
C THR A 242 -0.88 -23.78 26.93
N GLU A 243 -0.28 -24.83 27.50
CA GLU A 243 0.47 -25.85 26.76
C GLU A 243 -0.31 -26.40 25.55
N LYS A 244 -1.59 -26.74 25.76
CA LYS A 244 -2.47 -27.23 24.69
C LYS A 244 -2.62 -26.26 23.52
N LYS A 245 -2.72 -24.94 23.80
CA LYS A 245 -2.82 -23.91 22.77
C LYS A 245 -1.50 -23.71 22.04
N LEU A 246 -0.39 -23.76 22.78
CA LEU A 246 0.93 -23.66 22.21
C LEU A 246 1.21 -24.80 21.24
N ILE A 247 0.92 -26.05 21.60
CA ILE A 247 1.04 -27.23 20.71
C ILE A 247 0.22 -27.03 19.42
N ASN A 248 -1.03 -26.55 19.55
CA ASN A 248 -1.86 -26.29 18.38
C ASN A 248 -1.31 -25.17 17.48
N LEU A 249 -0.72 -24.13 18.07
CA LEU A 249 -0.07 -23.04 17.35
C LEU A 249 1.17 -23.53 16.61
N GLU A 250 2.03 -24.28 17.30
CA GLU A 250 3.25 -24.89 16.74
C GLU A 250 2.91 -25.82 15.56
N LYS A 251 1.87 -26.64 15.70
CA LYS A 251 1.40 -27.48 14.60
C LYS A 251 1.02 -26.69 13.37
N LYS A 252 0.20 -25.64 13.52
CA LYS A 252 -0.23 -24.79 12.40
C LYS A 252 0.96 -24.10 11.73
N ILE A 253 1.90 -23.59 12.51
CA ILE A 253 3.09 -22.91 12.00
C ILE A 253 4.01 -23.89 11.30
N SER A 254 4.20 -25.10 11.83
CA SER A 254 4.97 -26.16 11.18
C SER A 254 4.35 -26.56 9.84
N GLU A 255 3.03 -26.75 9.76
CA GLU A 255 2.32 -27.00 8.52
C GLU A 255 2.53 -25.86 7.51
N THR A 256 2.44 -24.61 7.97
CA THR A 256 2.65 -23.41 7.13
C THR A 256 4.09 -23.32 6.64
N ASN A 257 5.07 -23.54 7.51
CA ASN A 257 6.50 -23.53 7.13
C ASN A 257 6.84 -24.57 6.06
N ASN A 258 6.18 -25.73 6.08
CA ASN A 258 6.37 -26.81 5.13
C ASN A 258 5.60 -26.64 3.81
N THR A 259 4.67 -25.67 3.75
CA THR A 259 3.93 -25.39 2.52
C THR A 259 4.76 -24.49 1.62
N PRO A 260 5.01 -24.86 0.35
CA PRO A 260 5.71 -23.97 -0.56
C PRO A 260 4.87 -22.71 -0.83
N PHE A 261 5.51 -21.55 -0.78
CA PHE A 261 4.85 -20.30 -1.19
C PHE A 261 5.03 -20.14 -2.70
N GLU A 262 3.94 -19.80 -3.41
CA GLU A 262 3.97 -19.77 -4.88
C GLU A 262 4.82 -18.62 -5.47
N HIS A 263 5.22 -17.65 -4.66
CA HIS A 263 5.91 -16.45 -5.13
C HIS A 263 7.16 -16.16 -4.31
N THR A 264 8.31 -16.49 -4.87
CA THR A 264 9.61 -16.17 -4.30
C THR A 264 10.41 -15.16 -5.13
N ASP A 265 9.86 -14.73 -6.29
CA ASP A 265 10.58 -13.83 -7.22
C ASP A 265 9.60 -12.90 -7.95
N TYR A 266 9.82 -11.58 -7.86
CA TYR A 266 9.02 -10.57 -8.55
C TYR A 266 9.08 -10.72 -10.09
N SER A 267 10.15 -11.28 -10.66
CA SER A 267 10.23 -11.54 -12.11
C SER A 267 9.23 -12.61 -12.54
N TYR A 268 9.01 -13.62 -11.71
CA TYR A 268 7.96 -14.62 -11.90
C TYR A 268 6.56 -13.99 -11.81
N PHE A 269 6.37 -13.10 -10.84
CA PHE A 269 5.13 -12.38 -10.63
C PHE A 269 4.76 -11.54 -11.87
N PHE A 270 5.67 -10.77 -12.41
CA PHE A 270 5.45 -10.04 -13.66
C PHE A 270 5.12 -10.95 -14.84
N LYS A 271 5.83 -12.08 -14.98
CA LYS A 271 5.54 -13.07 -16.05
C LYS A 271 4.14 -13.68 -15.92
N LYS A 272 3.70 -13.98 -14.68
CA LYS A 272 2.36 -14.51 -14.42
C LYS A 272 1.29 -13.51 -14.86
N ILE A 273 1.46 -12.25 -14.51
CA ILE A 273 0.51 -11.18 -14.83
C ILE A 273 0.53 -10.80 -16.30
N GLU A 274 1.70 -10.71 -16.93
CA GLU A 274 1.79 -10.50 -18.38
C GLU A 274 1.04 -11.59 -19.17
N ARG A 275 1.02 -12.84 -18.68
CA ARG A 275 0.21 -13.92 -19.26
C ARG A 275 -1.29 -13.70 -19.02
N SER A 276 -1.69 -13.29 -17.82
CA SER A 276 -3.09 -13.00 -17.48
C SER A 276 -3.62 -11.78 -18.24
N TYR A 277 -2.78 -10.75 -18.39
CA TYR A 277 -3.12 -9.52 -19.10
C TYR A 277 -3.36 -9.72 -20.61
N LYS A 278 -2.58 -10.63 -21.25
CA LYS A 278 -2.83 -11.02 -22.64
C LYS A 278 -4.18 -11.71 -22.83
N LEU A 279 -4.74 -12.30 -21.78
CA LEU A 279 -6.05 -12.97 -21.79
C LEU A 279 -7.22 -12.02 -21.47
N ASN A 280 -6.98 -10.95 -20.71
CA ASN A 280 -8.00 -10.00 -20.25
C ASN A 280 -7.76 -8.61 -20.84
N ASN A 281 -8.11 -8.40 -22.10
CA ASN A 281 -8.04 -7.11 -22.82
C ASN A 281 -8.94 -6.00 -22.22
N TYR A 282 -8.93 -5.80 -20.90
CA TYR A 282 -9.77 -4.80 -20.23
C TYR A 282 -9.38 -3.37 -20.66
N HIS A 283 -8.09 -3.11 -20.76
CA HIS A 283 -7.59 -1.79 -21.18
C HIS A 283 -7.94 -1.50 -22.65
N THR A 284 -7.88 -2.50 -23.52
CA THR A 284 -8.30 -2.39 -24.92
C THR A 284 -9.80 -2.16 -25.01
N ARG A 285 -10.61 -2.87 -24.23
CA ARG A 285 -12.06 -2.64 -24.12
C ARG A 285 -12.40 -1.26 -23.54
N PHE A 286 -11.63 -0.78 -22.57
CA PHE A 286 -11.81 0.57 -22.02
C PHE A 286 -11.52 1.64 -23.06
N LEU A 287 -10.40 1.53 -23.77
CA LEU A 287 -10.05 2.46 -24.86
C LEU A 287 -11.00 2.34 -26.06
N GLU A 288 -11.48 1.15 -26.38
CA GLU A 288 -12.52 0.94 -27.37
C GLU A 288 -13.85 1.56 -26.95
N ASN A 289 -14.27 1.38 -25.71
CA ASN A 289 -15.46 2.03 -25.15
C ASN A 289 -15.33 3.56 -25.15
N LEU A 290 -14.13 4.10 -24.89
CA LEU A 290 -13.82 5.53 -25.05
C LEU A 290 -13.98 5.98 -26.51
N LYS A 291 -13.49 5.20 -27.48
CA LYS A 291 -13.65 5.48 -28.92
C LYS A 291 -15.13 5.42 -29.33
N TYR A 292 -15.87 4.40 -28.87
CA TYR A 292 -17.30 4.26 -29.19
C TYR A 292 -18.17 5.36 -28.55
N SER A 293 -17.86 5.79 -27.33
CA SER A 293 -18.57 6.90 -26.67
C SER A 293 -18.35 8.23 -27.40
N ASN A 294 -17.16 8.45 -27.94
CA ASN A 294 -16.84 9.62 -28.77
C ASN A 294 -17.50 9.57 -30.14
N TYR A 295 -17.73 8.38 -30.70
CA TYR A 295 -18.39 8.21 -31.99
C TYR A 295 -19.90 8.51 -31.92
N ARG A 296 -20.58 8.09 -30.84
CA ARG A 296 -22.00 8.42 -30.61
C ARG A 296 -22.24 9.91 -30.29
N ARG A 297 -21.23 10.62 -29.73
CA ARG A 297 -21.34 12.06 -29.46
C ARG A 297 -21.13 12.96 -30.68
N LYS A 298 -20.55 12.46 -31.77
CA LYS A 298 -20.41 13.25 -33.03
C LYS A 298 -21.72 13.58 -33.70
N SER A 299 -22.86 12.99 -33.30
CA SER A 299 -24.15 13.27 -33.93
C SER A 299 -24.97 14.39 -33.26
N LYS A 300 -24.65 14.84 -32.07
CA LYS A 300 -25.37 15.99 -31.43
C LYS A 300 -24.52 16.64 -30.32
N SER A 301 -23.65 17.56 -30.62
CA SER A 301 -23.42 18.84 -29.91
C SER A 301 -22.03 19.42 -30.20
N LYS A 302 -21.99 20.72 -30.50
CA LYS A 302 -20.77 21.53 -30.48
C LYS A 302 -20.13 21.43 -29.13
N ILE A 303 -19.01 20.72 -29.02
CA ILE A 303 -18.18 20.68 -27.80
C ILE A 303 -17.66 22.11 -27.63
N SER A 304 -18.10 22.80 -26.60
CA SER A 304 -17.63 24.13 -26.23
C SER A 304 -16.12 24.07 -26.03
N LEU A 305 -15.37 24.92 -26.72
CA LEU A 305 -13.93 25.13 -26.55
C LEU A 305 -13.53 25.32 -25.05
N ILE A 306 -14.46 25.79 -24.23
CA ILE A 306 -14.32 25.95 -22.79
C ILE A 306 -14.04 24.61 -22.09
N LYS A 307 -14.62 23.48 -22.53
CA LYS A 307 -14.34 22.14 -21.93
C LYS A 307 -12.95 21.62 -22.28
N ILE A 308 -12.41 22.01 -23.44
CA ILE A 308 -11.04 21.65 -23.84
C ILE A 308 -10.03 22.49 -23.05
N PHE A 309 -10.34 23.76 -22.79
CA PHE A 309 -9.50 24.64 -21.96
C PHE A 309 -9.44 24.17 -20.51
N PHE A 310 -10.53 23.69 -19.95
CA PHE A 310 -10.58 23.11 -18.61
C PHE A 310 -9.72 21.85 -18.49
N TRP A 311 -9.67 21.02 -19.52
CA TRP A 311 -8.84 19.80 -19.53
C TRP A 311 -7.34 20.12 -19.52
N ILE A 312 -6.93 21.19 -20.17
CA ILE A 312 -5.53 21.67 -20.25
C ILE A 312 -5.07 22.28 -18.94
N SER A 313 -5.97 22.87 -18.14
CA SER A 313 -5.65 23.55 -16.88
C SER A 313 -5.18 22.62 -15.76
N PHE A 314 -5.43 21.30 -15.87
CA PHE A 314 -5.05 20.30 -14.86
C PHE A 314 -3.83 19.45 -15.24
N LEU A 315 -3.20 19.74 -16.37
CA LEU A 315 -1.90 19.13 -16.68
C LEU A 315 -0.82 19.63 -15.71
N PRO A 316 0.14 18.76 -15.30
CA PRO A 316 1.26 19.20 -14.46
C PRO A 316 1.89 20.48 -15.01
N PHE A 317 2.22 21.43 -14.17
CA PHE A 317 2.70 22.78 -14.54
C PHE A 317 3.80 22.76 -15.61
N LYS A 318 4.64 21.71 -15.65
CA LYS A 318 5.67 21.52 -16.68
C LYS A 318 5.08 21.29 -18.08
N ILE A 319 3.97 20.60 -18.20
CA ILE A 319 3.31 20.32 -19.49
C ILE A 319 2.56 21.57 -19.97
N LEU A 320 1.92 22.30 -19.06
CA LEU A 320 1.30 23.59 -19.35
C LEU A 320 2.34 24.62 -19.86
N PHE A 321 3.50 24.68 -19.22
CA PHE A 321 4.59 25.54 -19.64
C PHE A 321 5.12 25.14 -21.04
N TRP A 322 5.21 23.84 -21.30
CA TRP A 322 5.66 23.31 -22.60
C TRP A 322 4.66 23.60 -23.72
N ILE A 323 3.36 23.41 -23.44
CA ILE A 323 2.28 23.74 -24.38
C ILE A 323 2.20 25.25 -24.64
N ALA A 324 2.32 26.08 -23.61
CA ALA A 324 2.38 27.54 -23.74
C ALA A 324 3.57 27.99 -24.58
N LYS A 325 4.74 27.37 -24.40
CA LYS A 325 5.94 27.63 -25.20
C LYS A 325 5.74 27.27 -26.67
N LEU A 326 5.14 26.10 -26.95
CA LEU A 326 4.83 25.68 -28.33
C LEU A 326 3.80 26.59 -29.01
N LEU A 327 2.77 27.03 -28.27
CA LEU A 327 1.77 27.98 -28.79
C LEU A 327 2.40 29.35 -29.06
N TYR A 328 3.27 29.82 -28.18
CA TYR A 328 4.00 31.06 -28.37
C TYR A 328 4.90 31.02 -29.62
N GLU A 329 5.64 29.92 -29.80
CA GLU A 329 6.49 29.74 -30.99
C GLU A 329 5.68 29.60 -32.29
N ALA A 330 4.51 28.95 -32.24
CA ALA A 330 3.61 28.84 -33.37
C ALA A 330 2.99 30.20 -33.77
N LEU A 331 2.67 31.04 -32.78
CA LEU A 331 2.16 32.41 -33.04
C LEU A 331 3.24 33.35 -33.56
N LYS A 332 4.50 33.15 -33.14
CA LYS A 332 5.64 33.95 -33.64
C LYS A 332 6.01 33.66 -35.11
N LYS A 333 5.70 32.47 -35.61
CA LYS A 333 5.91 32.07 -37.00
C LYS A 333 4.80 32.56 -37.95
N LYS A 334 3.71 33.13 -37.42
CA LYS A 334 2.58 33.68 -38.23
C LYS A 334 2.61 35.22 -38.36
N LYS A 335 3.61 35.86 -37.76
CA LYS A 335 4.00 37.25 -38.00
C LYS A 335 5.26 37.30 -38.89
#